data_765567e2ddf01ffdaa8fbc160f3a1dc9
#
_entry.id   765567e2ddf01ffdaa8fbc160f3a1dc9
#
_cell.length_a   1.000
_cell.length_b   1.000
_cell.length_c   1.000
_cell.angle_alpha   90.00
_cell.angle_beta   90.00
_cell.angle_gamma   90.00
#
_symmetry.space_group_name_H-M   'P 1'
#
loop_
_entity.id
_entity.type
_entity.pdbx_description
1 polymer ?
#
loop_
_entity_poly.entity_id
_entity_poly.type
_entity_poly.pdbx_seq_one_letter_code
_entity_poly.pdbx_strand_id
1 'polypeptide(L)'
;GYTKPDDYPSCMYDEETGLPSFNLFEDRLKMALINERVKDLRMRKLKIAVVGIYIENLADFSSPSFRAAVFRQTAELLTGTLPQNYTVARGINYPFWIMMPYLSTREDAEVWVDKIQTALGRKNAVCGEEYKLKCRFGASIFEHDPEDTVTTLVGKAIVALQKAVSGKRDVVYFIELTKG
;
A
#
# COMPACT_ATOMS: atom_id res chain seq x y z
N GLY A 1 -22.27 15.00 -3.12
CA GLY A 1 -21.47 13.82 -2.99
C GLY A 1 -21.23 13.15 -4.33
N TYR A 2 -20.07 12.57 -4.44
CA TYR A 2 -19.71 11.82 -5.62
C TYR A 2 -20.59 10.59 -5.75
N THR A 3 -21.44 10.57 -6.80
CA THR A 3 -22.20 9.39 -7.15
C THR A 3 -21.28 8.50 -7.99
N LYS A 4 -21.09 7.25 -7.57
CA LYS A 4 -20.40 6.27 -8.42
C LYS A 4 -21.09 6.27 -9.79
N PRO A 5 -20.36 6.43 -10.90
CA PRO A 5 -20.95 6.15 -12.20
C PRO A 5 -21.47 4.72 -12.19
N ASP A 6 -22.69 4.53 -12.68
CA ASP A 6 -23.35 3.21 -12.75
C ASP A 6 -22.49 2.16 -13.50
N ASP A 7 -21.48 2.62 -14.23
CA ASP A 7 -20.59 1.79 -15.04
C ASP A 7 -19.44 1.13 -14.24
N TYR A 8 -19.22 1.52 -12.98
CA TYR A 8 -18.18 0.89 -12.17
C TYR A 8 -18.74 -0.30 -11.40
N PRO A 9 -18.19 -1.50 -11.62
CA PRO A 9 -18.58 -2.66 -10.82
C PRO A 9 -18.41 -2.35 -9.34
N SER A 10 -19.36 -2.75 -8.51
CA SER A 10 -19.32 -2.55 -7.06
C SER A 10 -18.06 -3.13 -6.42
N CYS A 11 -17.39 -4.10 -7.09
CA CYS A 11 -16.14 -4.69 -6.64
C CYS A 11 -14.91 -3.80 -6.80
N MET A 12 -15.02 -2.62 -7.43
CA MET A 12 -13.91 -1.69 -7.63
C MET A 12 -13.58 -0.85 -6.40
N TYR A 13 -14.50 -0.75 -5.44
CA TYR A 13 -14.32 0.05 -4.23
C TYR A 13 -14.74 -0.73 -3.00
N ASP A 14 -13.98 -0.53 -1.91
CA ASP A 14 -14.31 -1.10 -0.61
C ASP A 14 -15.41 -0.27 0.05
N GLU A 15 -16.50 -0.92 0.45
CA GLU A 15 -17.65 -0.24 1.05
C GLU A 15 -17.33 0.32 2.44
N GLU A 16 -16.47 -0.34 3.19
CA GLU A 16 -16.14 0.05 4.56
C GLU A 16 -15.30 1.34 4.60
N THR A 17 -14.31 1.46 3.73
CA THR A 17 -13.36 2.58 3.74
C THR A 17 -13.53 3.56 2.59
N GLY A 18 -14.23 3.16 1.53
CA GLY A 18 -14.33 3.93 0.28
C GLY A 18 -13.07 3.86 -0.59
N LEU A 19 -12.05 3.15 -0.15
CA LEU A 19 -10.82 3.00 -0.92
C LEU A 19 -11.02 2.11 -2.14
N PRO A 20 -10.18 2.26 -3.17
CA PRO A 20 -10.09 1.26 -4.22
C PRO A 20 -9.95 -0.15 -3.66
N SER A 21 -10.62 -1.10 -4.32
CA SER A 21 -10.41 -2.52 -4.05
C SER A 21 -9.05 -2.96 -4.56
N PHE A 22 -8.62 -4.17 -4.20
CA PHE A 22 -7.37 -4.72 -4.71
C PHE A 22 -7.41 -4.92 -6.24
N ASN A 23 -8.56 -5.22 -6.81
CA ASN A 23 -8.72 -5.32 -8.26
C ASN A 23 -8.39 -3.99 -8.97
N LEU A 24 -8.89 -2.90 -8.43
CA LEU A 24 -8.57 -1.57 -8.99
C LEU A 24 -7.10 -1.21 -8.76
N PHE A 25 -6.54 -1.59 -7.61
CA PHE A 25 -5.12 -1.43 -7.34
C PHE A 25 -4.27 -2.12 -8.40
N GLU A 26 -4.57 -3.39 -8.71
CA GLU A 26 -3.85 -4.15 -9.72
C GLU A 26 -3.93 -3.50 -11.10
N ASP A 27 -5.11 -3.00 -11.45
CA ASP A 27 -5.30 -2.31 -12.74
C ASP A 27 -4.47 -1.03 -12.82
N ARG A 28 -4.47 -0.24 -11.77
CA ARG A 28 -3.66 0.99 -11.70
C ARG A 28 -2.16 0.71 -11.73
N LEU A 29 -1.73 -0.35 -11.05
CA LEU A 29 -0.32 -0.77 -11.09
C LEU A 29 0.07 -1.23 -12.49
N LYS A 30 -0.81 -1.99 -13.16
CA LYS A 30 -0.60 -2.41 -14.54
C LYS A 30 -0.41 -1.20 -15.46
N MET A 31 -1.27 -0.19 -15.34
CA MET A 31 -1.17 1.02 -16.15
C MET A 31 0.11 1.80 -15.87
N ALA A 32 0.51 1.89 -14.60
CA ALA A 32 1.76 2.55 -14.22
C ALA A 32 2.97 1.84 -14.84
N LEU A 33 2.98 0.50 -14.83
CA LEU A 33 4.04 -0.29 -15.48
C LEU A 33 4.08 -0.06 -16.98
N ILE A 34 2.93 -0.07 -17.65
CA ILE A 34 2.83 0.19 -19.09
C ILE A 34 3.39 1.58 -19.41
N ASN A 35 2.98 2.59 -18.65
CA ASN A 35 3.41 3.96 -18.87
C ASN A 35 4.93 4.12 -18.73
N GLU A 36 5.56 3.42 -17.78
CA GLU A 36 7.02 3.48 -17.64
C GLU A 36 7.72 2.70 -18.77
N ARG A 37 7.17 1.56 -19.20
CA ARG A 37 7.79 0.72 -20.22
C ARG A 37 7.75 1.31 -21.62
N VAL A 38 6.77 2.17 -21.91
CA VAL A 38 6.69 2.80 -23.24
C VAL A 38 7.60 4.04 -23.38
N LYS A 39 8.25 4.46 -22.30
CA LYS A 39 9.20 5.56 -22.35
C LYS A 39 10.43 5.20 -23.17
N ASP A 40 10.86 6.11 -24.06
CA ASP A 40 12.07 5.93 -24.83
C ASP A 40 13.32 6.43 -24.07
N LEU A 41 14.50 6.30 -24.69
CA LEU A 41 15.77 6.66 -24.07
C LEU A 41 15.91 8.15 -23.72
N ARG A 42 15.06 9.01 -24.29
CA ARG A 42 15.08 10.45 -24.04
C ARG A 42 14.24 10.83 -22.84
N MET A 43 13.36 9.93 -22.40
CA MET A 43 12.48 10.16 -21.27
C MET A 43 13.10 9.63 -20.01
N ARG A 44 12.91 10.35 -18.89
CA ARG A 44 13.38 9.92 -17.58
C ARG A 44 12.57 8.72 -17.11
N LYS A 45 13.24 7.61 -16.88
CA LYS A 45 12.63 6.41 -16.31
C LYS A 45 12.48 6.57 -14.82
N LEU A 46 11.27 6.37 -14.32
CA LEU A 46 10.94 6.50 -12.91
C LEU A 46 10.63 5.11 -12.32
N LYS A 47 10.67 5.02 -11.01
CA LYS A 47 10.44 3.77 -10.28
C LYS A 47 9.03 3.77 -9.72
N ILE A 48 8.56 2.57 -9.38
CA ILE A 48 7.24 2.36 -8.77
C ILE A 48 7.45 1.49 -7.53
N ALA A 49 6.91 1.91 -6.39
CA ALA A 49 6.91 1.08 -5.19
C ALA A 49 5.54 0.47 -4.95
N VAL A 50 5.54 -0.76 -4.49
CA VAL A 50 4.36 -1.49 -4.03
C VAL A 50 4.57 -1.83 -2.56
N VAL A 51 3.69 -1.37 -1.69
CA VAL A 51 3.80 -1.54 -0.25
C VAL A 51 2.55 -2.22 0.29
N GLY A 52 2.74 -3.34 0.98
CA GLY A 52 1.67 -4.00 1.74
C GLY A 52 1.80 -3.68 3.22
N ILE A 53 0.66 -3.55 3.90
CA ILE A 53 0.59 -3.25 5.32
C ILE A 53 -0.14 -4.38 6.05
N TYR A 54 0.47 -4.86 7.13
CA TYR A 54 -0.12 -5.82 8.05
C TYR A 54 -0.32 -5.14 9.41
N ILE A 55 -1.46 -5.35 10.03
CA ILE A 55 -1.77 -4.85 11.36
C ILE A 55 -1.73 -6.04 12.33
N GLU A 56 -0.71 -6.05 13.19
CA GLU A 56 -0.43 -7.19 14.05
C GLU A 56 -1.43 -7.33 15.20
N ASN A 57 -1.96 -6.23 15.68
CA ASN A 57 -2.80 -6.21 16.88
C ASN A 57 -4.31 -6.02 16.60
N LEU A 58 -4.80 -6.49 15.45
CA LEU A 58 -6.24 -6.41 15.13
C LEU A 58 -7.12 -7.13 16.14
N ALA A 59 -6.62 -8.21 16.75
CA ALA A 59 -7.35 -8.96 17.77
C ALA A 59 -7.69 -8.12 19.00
N ASP A 60 -6.94 -7.05 19.26
CA ASP A 60 -7.22 -6.12 20.37
C ASP A 60 -8.50 -5.31 20.13
N PHE A 61 -8.97 -5.24 18.91
CA PHE A 61 -10.17 -4.49 18.52
C PHE A 61 -11.35 -5.47 18.38
N SER A 62 -11.92 -5.87 19.52
CA SER A 62 -12.91 -6.94 19.60
C SER A 62 -14.27 -6.59 19.00
N SER A 63 -14.68 -5.32 19.05
CA SER A 63 -15.95 -4.87 18.49
C SER A 63 -15.83 -4.70 16.97
N PRO A 64 -16.71 -5.33 16.18
CA PRO A 64 -16.73 -5.14 14.73
C PRO A 64 -16.93 -3.68 14.30
N SER A 65 -17.78 -2.94 15.01
CA SER A 65 -18.03 -1.53 14.70
C SER A 65 -16.82 -0.66 15.02
N PHE A 66 -16.12 -0.93 16.10
CA PHE A 66 -14.88 -0.23 16.44
C PHE A 66 -13.79 -0.53 15.43
N ARG A 67 -13.63 -1.80 15.06
CA ARG A 67 -12.66 -2.22 14.04
C ARG A 67 -12.93 -1.52 12.69
N ALA A 68 -14.18 -1.46 12.27
CA ALA A 68 -14.57 -0.77 11.05
C ALA A 68 -14.21 0.73 11.11
N ALA A 69 -14.44 1.37 12.26
CA ALA A 69 -14.07 2.77 12.47
C ALA A 69 -12.56 2.98 12.44
N VAL A 70 -11.78 2.05 13.02
CA VAL A 70 -10.31 2.07 12.96
C VAL A 70 -9.83 1.96 11.52
N PHE A 71 -10.41 1.06 10.72
CA PHE A 71 -10.04 0.93 9.30
C PHE A 71 -10.35 2.20 8.51
N ARG A 72 -11.52 2.83 8.74
CA ARG A 72 -11.86 4.09 8.08
C ARG A 72 -10.89 5.21 8.46
N GLN A 73 -10.55 5.33 9.74
CA GLN A 73 -9.60 6.34 10.19
C GLN A 73 -8.20 6.08 9.65
N THR A 74 -7.78 4.83 9.58
CA THR A 74 -6.50 4.44 8.99
C THR A 74 -6.44 4.80 7.51
N ALA A 75 -7.53 4.55 6.77
CA ALA A 75 -7.64 4.95 5.38
C ALA A 75 -7.49 6.47 5.20
N GLU A 76 -8.14 7.24 6.05
CA GLU A 76 -8.03 8.71 6.04
C GLU A 76 -6.62 9.19 6.36
N LEU A 77 -5.95 8.56 7.32
CA LEU A 77 -4.55 8.88 7.66
C LEU A 77 -3.61 8.59 6.50
N LEU A 78 -3.78 7.46 5.85
CA LEU A 78 -2.96 7.08 4.70
C LEU A 78 -3.16 8.05 3.53
N THR A 79 -4.40 8.30 3.13
CA THR A 79 -4.71 9.19 2.01
C THR A 79 -4.36 10.63 2.31
N GLY A 80 -4.47 11.06 3.56
CA GLY A 80 -4.11 12.41 3.99
C GLY A 80 -2.61 12.65 4.10
N THR A 81 -1.82 11.59 4.29
CA THR A 81 -0.36 11.68 4.42
C THR A 81 0.34 11.57 3.07
N LEU A 82 -0.18 10.73 2.18
CA LEU A 82 0.44 10.43 0.90
C LEU A 82 0.00 11.41 -0.19
N PRO A 83 0.81 11.62 -1.24
CA PRO A 83 0.38 12.41 -2.41
C PRO A 83 -0.89 11.82 -3.04
N GLN A 84 -1.72 12.69 -3.62
CA GLN A 84 -3.02 12.28 -4.21
C GLN A 84 -2.88 11.32 -5.38
N ASN A 85 -1.75 11.34 -6.08
CA ASN A 85 -1.51 10.44 -7.20
C ASN A 85 -1.03 9.05 -6.78
N TYR A 86 -0.80 8.83 -5.48
CA TYR A 86 -0.55 7.49 -4.97
C TYR A 86 -1.88 6.76 -4.77
N THR A 87 -1.89 5.47 -5.00
CA THR A 87 -3.08 4.66 -4.78
C THR A 87 -2.98 3.97 -3.43
N VAL A 88 -4.00 4.16 -2.59
CA VAL A 88 -4.20 3.42 -1.35
C VAL A 88 -5.41 2.51 -1.56
N ALA A 89 -5.26 1.22 -1.30
CA ALA A 89 -6.30 0.24 -1.56
C ALA A 89 -6.50 -0.71 -0.38
N ARG A 90 -7.68 -1.33 -0.36
CA ARG A 90 -8.02 -2.39 0.60
C ARG A 90 -7.63 -3.75 0.03
N GLY A 91 -6.98 -4.55 0.86
CA GLY A 91 -6.69 -5.95 0.55
C GLY A 91 -7.47 -6.89 1.47
N ILE A 92 -7.39 -8.19 1.19
CA ILE A 92 -8.10 -9.23 1.95
C ILE A 92 -7.27 -9.69 3.14
N ASN A 93 -6.07 -10.22 2.91
CA ASN A 93 -5.20 -10.74 3.97
C ASN A 93 -4.36 -9.65 4.62
N TYR A 94 -3.95 -8.68 3.83
CA TYR A 94 -3.22 -7.50 4.28
C TYR A 94 -4.12 -6.31 4.05
N PRO A 95 -4.54 -5.61 5.11
CA PRO A 95 -5.67 -4.68 5.01
C PRO A 95 -5.44 -3.47 4.10
N PHE A 96 -4.19 -3.06 3.89
CA PHE A 96 -3.91 -1.89 3.06
C PHE A 96 -2.74 -2.15 2.13
N TRP A 97 -2.86 -1.60 0.92
CA TRP A 97 -1.83 -1.62 -0.11
C TRP A 97 -1.62 -0.22 -0.66
N ILE A 98 -0.39 0.10 -0.98
CA ILE A 98 -0.04 1.41 -1.52
C ILE A 98 0.79 1.22 -2.79
N MET A 99 0.45 1.99 -3.82
CA MET A 99 1.26 2.09 -5.03
C MET A 99 1.79 3.52 -5.12
N MET A 100 3.10 3.63 -5.20
CA MET A 100 3.84 4.90 -5.28
C MET A 100 4.46 5.03 -6.67
N PRO A 101 3.82 5.73 -7.61
CA PRO A 101 4.37 5.90 -8.94
C PRO A 101 5.34 7.08 -9.01
N TYR A 102 6.06 7.18 -10.11
CA TYR A 102 6.90 8.34 -10.45
C TYR A 102 8.01 8.63 -9.45
N LEU A 103 8.57 7.60 -8.84
CA LEU A 103 9.68 7.77 -7.91
C LEU A 103 10.99 7.94 -8.67
N SER A 104 11.79 8.92 -8.27
CA SER A 104 13.12 9.13 -8.85
C SER A 104 14.13 8.11 -8.32
N THR A 105 14.04 7.78 -7.03
CA THR A 105 14.98 6.89 -6.33
C THR A 105 14.22 5.92 -5.41
N ARG A 106 14.90 4.85 -4.98
CA ARG A 106 14.39 3.96 -3.94
C ARG A 106 14.14 4.71 -2.63
N GLU A 107 15.04 5.63 -2.30
CA GLU A 107 14.99 6.41 -1.06
C GLU A 107 13.73 7.25 -0.97
N ASP A 108 13.17 7.68 -2.10
CA ASP A 108 11.89 8.39 -2.11
C ASP A 108 10.77 7.52 -1.52
N ALA A 109 10.77 6.22 -1.81
CA ALA A 109 9.81 5.29 -1.21
C ALA A 109 10.02 5.17 0.30
N GLU A 110 11.27 5.09 0.73
CA GLU A 110 11.61 4.97 2.16
C GLU A 110 11.12 6.19 2.95
N VAL A 111 11.24 7.39 2.39
CA VAL A 111 10.75 8.62 3.02
C VAL A 111 9.24 8.54 3.26
N TRP A 112 8.47 8.09 2.25
CA TRP A 112 7.02 7.98 2.40
C TRP A 112 6.60 6.86 3.33
N VAL A 113 7.29 5.72 3.32
CA VAL A 113 7.03 4.63 4.27
C VAL A 113 7.29 5.10 5.69
N ASP A 114 8.38 5.84 5.95
CA ASP A 114 8.64 6.41 7.27
C ASP A 114 7.54 7.34 7.73
N LYS A 115 7.02 8.19 6.84
CA LYS A 115 5.94 9.11 7.16
C LYS A 115 4.66 8.38 7.55
N ILE A 116 4.25 7.37 6.79
CA ILE A 116 3.05 6.61 7.12
C ILE A 116 3.25 5.74 8.35
N GLN A 117 4.42 5.18 8.54
CA GLN A 117 4.76 4.42 9.74
C GLN A 117 4.60 5.30 10.99
N THR A 118 5.11 6.51 10.95
CA THR A 118 4.97 7.48 12.05
C THR A 118 3.51 7.84 12.27
N ALA A 119 2.76 8.15 11.21
CA ALA A 119 1.36 8.53 11.32
C ALA A 119 0.49 7.41 11.90
N LEU A 120 0.69 6.18 11.44
CA LEU A 120 -0.09 5.02 11.90
C LEU A 120 0.30 4.55 13.30
N GLY A 121 1.56 4.75 13.69
CA GLY A 121 2.08 4.32 14.99
C GLY A 121 1.73 5.24 16.15
N ARG A 122 1.11 6.38 15.89
CA ARG A 122 0.67 7.30 16.93
C ARG A 122 -0.56 6.79 17.65
N LYS A 123 -0.72 7.22 18.91
CA LYS A 123 -1.96 7.02 19.63
C LYS A 123 -3.07 7.83 18.98
N ASN A 124 -4.14 7.17 18.60
CA ASN A 124 -5.31 7.77 17.97
C ASN A 124 -6.56 7.48 18.80
N ALA A 125 -7.66 8.12 18.48
CA ALA A 125 -8.95 7.86 19.11
C ALA A 125 -10.04 7.86 18.04
N VAL A 126 -11.00 6.96 18.18
CA VAL A 126 -12.19 6.91 17.35
C VAL A 126 -13.34 6.38 18.19
N CYS A 127 -14.55 6.90 18.00
CA CYS A 127 -15.73 6.51 18.78
C CYS A 127 -15.52 6.60 20.31
N GLY A 128 -14.73 7.59 20.75
CA GLY A 128 -14.45 7.80 22.18
C GLY A 128 -13.43 6.82 22.78
N GLU A 129 -12.83 5.94 21.99
CA GLU A 129 -11.83 4.99 22.46
C GLU A 129 -10.46 5.27 21.84
N GLU A 130 -9.42 5.18 22.65
CA GLU A 130 -8.03 5.29 22.18
C GLU A 130 -7.54 3.97 21.66
N TYR A 131 -6.65 4.03 20.67
CA TYR A 131 -5.98 2.85 20.12
C TYR A 131 -4.62 3.22 19.55
N LYS A 132 -3.77 2.21 19.41
CA LYS A 132 -2.48 2.33 18.75
C LYS A 132 -2.27 1.11 17.89
N LEU A 133 -1.99 1.31 16.60
CA LEU A 133 -1.74 0.23 15.66
C LEU A 133 -0.30 -0.27 15.76
N LYS A 134 -0.13 -1.58 15.69
CA LYS A 134 1.15 -2.24 15.43
C LYS A 134 1.17 -2.67 13.97
N CYS A 135 1.83 -1.90 13.14
CA CYS A 135 1.91 -2.15 11.71
C CYS A 135 3.25 -2.77 11.31
N ARG A 136 3.19 -3.63 10.29
CA ARG A 136 4.36 -4.16 9.59
C ARG A 136 4.22 -3.80 8.14
N PHE A 137 5.34 -3.46 7.49
CA PHE A 137 5.36 -3.01 6.11
C PHE A 137 6.29 -3.89 5.29
N GLY A 138 5.83 -4.30 4.12
CA GLY A 138 6.66 -4.99 3.15
C GLY A 138 6.56 -4.30 1.81
N ALA A 139 7.68 -4.10 1.15
CA ALA A 139 7.73 -3.32 -0.08
C ALA A 139 8.55 -4.01 -1.16
N SER A 140 8.12 -3.82 -2.41
CA SER A 140 8.91 -4.11 -3.60
C SER A 140 9.00 -2.86 -4.46
N ILE A 141 10.06 -2.75 -5.25
CA ILE A 141 10.28 -1.57 -6.08
C ILE A 141 10.56 -2.02 -7.51
N PHE A 142 9.77 -1.49 -8.43
CA PHE A 142 10.02 -1.65 -9.86
C PHE A 142 11.15 -0.69 -10.28
N GLU A 143 12.25 -1.24 -10.75
CA GLU A 143 13.43 -0.51 -11.22
C GLU A 143 13.76 -0.89 -12.67
N HIS A 144 12.71 -1.02 -13.48
CA HIS A 144 12.78 -1.36 -14.90
C HIS A 144 13.33 -2.77 -15.19
N ASP A 145 13.17 -3.70 -14.26
CA ASP A 145 13.40 -5.11 -14.53
C ASP A 145 12.34 -5.60 -15.53
N PRO A 146 12.75 -6.12 -16.70
CA PRO A 146 11.79 -6.58 -17.71
C PRO A 146 10.95 -7.77 -17.25
N GLU A 147 11.39 -8.51 -16.24
CA GLU A 147 10.66 -9.64 -15.67
C GLU A 147 9.55 -9.21 -14.71
N ASP A 148 9.54 -7.97 -14.24
CA ASP A 148 8.54 -7.53 -13.29
C ASP A 148 7.18 -7.29 -13.95
N THR A 149 6.16 -7.83 -13.29
CA THR A 149 4.74 -7.69 -13.63
C THR A 149 4.00 -7.25 -12.37
N VAL A 150 2.71 -6.98 -12.50
CA VAL A 150 1.84 -6.75 -11.33
C VAL A 150 1.98 -7.92 -10.34
N THR A 151 1.89 -9.15 -10.84
CA THR A 151 1.96 -10.36 -10.01
C THR A 151 3.29 -10.49 -9.29
N THR A 152 4.41 -10.26 -9.97
CA THR A 152 5.74 -10.38 -9.33
C THR A 152 5.98 -9.29 -8.31
N LEU A 153 5.57 -8.05 -8.59
CA LEU A 153 5.75 -6.93 -7.65
C LEU A 153 4.91 -7.12 -6.39
N VAL A 154 3.66 -7.53 -6.54
CA VAL A 154 2.80 -7.85 -5.38
C VAL A 154 3.37 -9.04 -4.62
N GLY A 155 3.79 -10.10 -5.32
CA GLY A 155 4.39 -11.29 -4.70
C GLY A 155 5.67 -10.97 -3.91
N LYS A 156 6.55 -10.14 -4.46
CA LYS A 156 7.77 -9.69 -3.78
C LYS A 156 7.45 -8.87 -2.54
N ALA A 157 6.46 -7.99 -2.61
CA ALA A 157 6.01 -7.21 -1.45
C ALA A 157 5.43 -8.13 -0.36
N ILE A 158 4.69 -9.17 -0.74
CA ILE A 158 4.16 -10.16 0.21
C ILE A 158 5.30 -10.92 0.89
N VAL A 159 6.30 -11.36 0.15
CA VAL A 159 7.47 -12.04 0.71
C VAL A 159 8.18 -11.14 1.73
N ALA A 160 8.39 -9.87 1.38
CA ALA A 160 8.99 -8.90 2.29
C ALA A 160 8.13 -8.70 3.54
N LEU A 161 6.82 -8.59 3.38
CA LEU A 161 5.86 -8.43 4.48
C LEU A 161 5.87 -9.64 5.41
N GLN A 162 5.90 -10.85 4.86
CA GLN A 162 6.00 -12.07 5.66
C GLN A 162 7.30 -12.10 6.48
N LYS A 163 8.40 -11.63 5.91
CA LYS A 163 9.67 -11.51 6.65
C LYS A 163 9.58 -10.45 7.75
N ALA A 164 8.89 -9.35 7.51
CA ALA A 164 8.68 -8.33 8.54
C ALA A 164 7.87 -8.89 9.71
N VAL A 165 6.80 -9.63 9.43
CA VAL A 165 5.94 -10.25 10.45
C VAL A 165 6.70 -11.31 11.24
N SER A 166 7.33 -12.27 10.57
CA SER A 166 8.03 -13.38 11.22
C SER A 166 9.27 -12.92 11.98
N GLY A 167 9.98 -11.93 11.45
CA GLY A 167 11.19 -11.38 12.07
C GLY A 167 10.93 -10.25 13.05
N LYS A 168 9.67 -9.88 13.29
CA LYS A 168 9.28 -8.74 14.13
C LYS A 168 9.99 -7.45 13.74
N ARG A 169 10.08 -7.21 12.44
CA ARG A 169 10.67 -6.01 11.87
C ARG A 169 9.57 -5.08 11.42
N ASP A 170 9.77 -3.78 11.58
CA ASP A 170 8.77 -2.79 11.19
C ASP A 170 8.61 -2.72 9.67
N VAL A 171 9.72 -2.71 8.94
CA VAL A 171 9.73 -2.57 7.48
C VAL A 171 10.76 -3.51 6.87
N VAL A 172 10.36 -4.22 5.82
CA VAL A 172 11.28 -5.01 4.98
C VAL A 172 11.06 -4.64 3.53
N TYR A 173 12.15 -4.30 2.84
CA TYR A 173 12.16 -4.11 1.39
C TYR A 173 12.65 -5.38 0.71
N PHE A 174 11.94 -5.82 -0.33
CA PHE A 174 12.39 -6.96 -1.10
C PHE A 174 13.64 -6.57 -1.89
N ILE A 175 14.73 -7.26 -1.61
CA ILE A 175 15.98 -7.09 -2.34
C ILE A 175 16.27 -8.42 -3.01
N GLU A 176 16.42 -8.41 -4.34
CA GLU A 176 16.88 -9.60 -5.04
C GLU A 176 18.33 -9.86 -4.66
N LEU A 177 18.59 -11.12 -4.29
CA LEU A 177 19.96 -11.56 -4.15
C LEU A 177 20.58 -11.46 -5.54
N THR A 178 21.53 -10.55 -5.71
CA THR A 178 22.33 -10.50 -6.91
C THR A 178 22.92 -11.88 -7.14
N LYS A 179 22.54 -12.47 -8.26
CA LYS A 179 23.19 -13.69 -8.71
C LYS A 179 24.65 -13.33 -8.98
N GLY A 180 25.48 -13.63 -8.02
CA GLY A 180 26.92 -13.48 -8.15
C GLY A 180 27.47 -14.47 -9.16
#